data_1bf4e67bab939a11c817d3bb74e39516
#
_entry.id   1bf4e67bab939a11c817d3bb74e39516
#
_cell.length_a   1.000
_cell.length_b   1.000
_cell.length_c   1.000
_cell.angle_alpha   90.00
_cell.angle_beta   90.00
_cell.angle_gamma   90.00
#
_symmetry.space_group_name_H-M   'P 1'
#
loop_
_entity.id
_entity.type
_entity.pdbx_description
1 polymer ?
#
loop_
_entity_poly.entity_id
_entity_poly.type
_entity_poly.pdbx_seq_one_letter_code
_entity_poly.pdbx_strand_id
1 'polypeptide(L)' 'MAINPMELLKLKDRLNLFRKDHPRVGSFMSAVREDMRPGAVLELKVTSPEGKELVTNIKMNENDIETLRLLASLRGKK' A
#
# COMPACT_ATOMS: atom_id res chain seq x y z
N MET A 1 16.15 1.08 13.13
CA MET A 1 15.24 0.45 14.06
C MET A 1 14.76 -0.88 13.52
N ALA A 2 14.82 -1.89 14.30
CA ALA A 2 14.47 -3.23 13.83
C ALA A 2 13.07 -3.60 14.26
N ILE A 3 12.36 -4.27 13.38
CA ILE A 3 11.05 -4.82 13.68
C ILE A 3 11.27 -6.23 14.20
N ASN A 4 10.71 -6.54 15.37
CA ASN A 4 10.88 -7.90 15.87
C ASN A 4 9.89 -8.82 15.13
N PRO A 5 10.18 -10.14 15.15
CA PRO A 5 9.36 -11.07 14.37
C PRO A 5 7.89 -11.09 14.75
N MET A 6 7.60 -10.86 16.03
CA MET A 6 6.19 -10.84 16.46
C MET A 6 5.44 -9.68 15.83
N GLU A 7 6.08 -8.51 15.76
CA GLU A 7 5.44 -7.35 15.17
C GLU A 7 5.26 -7.54 13.69
N LEU A 8 6.20 -8.21 13.04
CA LEU A 8 6.09 -8.46 11.63
C LEU A 8 4.90 -9.39 11.34
N LEU A 9 4.69 -10.38 12.18
CA LEU A 9 3.54 -11.26 12.03
C LEU A 9 2.23 -10.49 12.23
N LYS A 10 2.21 -9.59 13.19
CA LYS A 10 1.03 -8.78 13.41
C LYS A 10 0.74 -7.90 12.19
N LEU A 11 1.78 -7.34 11.61
CA LEU A 11 1.59 -6.51 10.42
C LEU A 11 1.00 -7.32 9.29
N LYS A 12 1.50 -8.53 9.10
CA LYS A 12 0.98 -9.40 8.06
C LYS A 12 -0.51 -9.67 8.28
N ASP A 13 -0.89 -9.97 9.53
CA ASP A 13 -2.28 -10.22 9.84
C ASP A 13 -3.14 -9.00 9.57
N ARG A 14 -2.63 -7.82 9.94
CA ARG A 14 -3.39 -6.60 9.73
C ARG A 14 -3.55 -6.29 8.25
N LEU A 15 -2.54 -6.56 7.44
CA LEU A 15 -2.63 -6.35 6.02
C LEU A 15 -3.65 -7.29 5.39
N ASN A 16 -3.69 -8.52 5.85
CA ASN A 16 -4.69 -9.46 5.35
C ASN A 16 -6.10 -9.01 5.71
N LEU A 17 -6.27 -8.52 6.93
CA LEU A 17 -7.55 -8.01 7.36
C LEU A 17 -7.95 -6.78 6.55
N PHE A 18 -7.00 -5.90 6.30
CA PHE A 18 -7.25 -4.71 5.50
C PHE A 18 -7.75 -5.08 4.10
N ARG A 19 -7.11 -6.07 3.49
CA ARG A 19 -7.52 -6.52 2.16
C ARG A 19 -8.92 -7.12 2.18
N LYS A 20 -9.24 -7.82 3.25
CA LYS A 20 -10.56 -8.41 3.39
C LYS A 20 -11.62 -7.34 3.57
N ASP A 21 -11.31 -6.32 4.37
CA ASP A 21 -12.25 -5.24 4.62
C ASP A 21 -12.41 -4.34 3.42
N HIS A 22 -11.36 -4.24 2.59
CA HIS A 22 -11.35 -3.30 1.47
C HIS A 22 -10.94 -4.01 0.18
N PRO A 23 -11.81 -4.89 -0.32
CA PRO A 23 -11.43 -5.70 -1.49
C PRO A 23 -11.15 -4.87 -2.74
N ARG A 24 -11.74 -3.68 -2.83
CA ARG A 24 -11.48 -2.83 -3.99
C ARG A 24 -10.04 -2.36 -4.06
N VAL A 25 -9.41 -2.19 -2.90
CA VAL A 25 -8.01 -1.77 -2.89
C VAL A 25 -7.14 -2.84 -3.51
N GLY A 26 -7.40 -4.10 -3.18
CA GLY A 26 -6.66 -5.20 -3.78
C GLY A 26 -6.83 -5.27 -5.29
N SER A 27 -8.08 -5.14 -5.74
CA SER A 27 -8.35 -5.16 -7.18
C SER A 27 -7.68 -4.00 -7.88
N PHE A 28 -7.73 -2.82 -7.25
CA PHE A 28 -7.10 -1.64 -7.81
C PHE A 28 -5.59 -1.83 -7.95
N MET A 29 -4.96 -2.35 -6.89
CA MET A 29 -3.51 -2.56 -6.92
C MET A 29 -3.13 -3.57 -8.00
N SER A 30 -3.94 -4.59 -8.19
CA SER A 30 -3.68 -5.56 -9.26
C SER A 30 -3.78 -4.89 -10.62
N ALA A 31 -4.78 -4.03 -10.78
CA ALA A 31 -5.01 -3.38 -12.07
C ALA A 31 -3.88 -2.43 -12.44
N VAL A 32 -3.29 -1.75 -11.45
CA VAL A 32 -2.26 -0.76 -11.74
C VAL A 32 -0.85 -1.32 -11.64
N ARG A 33 -0.73 -2.61 -11.37
CA ARG A 33 0.58 -3.20 -11.11
C ARG A 33 1.59 -2.91 -12.20
N GLU A 34 1.18 -3.04 -13.46
CA GLU A 34 2.10 -2.83 -14.56
C GLU A 34 2.43 -1.37 -14.78
N ASP A 35 1.59 -0.48 -14.29
CA ASP A 35 1.81 0.95 -14.45
C ASP A 35 2.57 1.56 -13.28
N MET A 36 2.79 0.78 -12.23
CA MET A 36 3.52 1.25 -11.06
C MET A 36 5.02 1.16 -11.34
N ARG A 37 5.50 2.11 -12.09
CA ARG A 37 6.88 2.18 -12.52
C ARG A 37 7.44 3.54 -12.14
N PRO A 38 8.76 3.71 -12.19
CA PRO A 38 9.32 5.04 -11.93
C PRO A 38 8.68 6.06 -12.85
N GLY A 39 8.26 7.17 -12.29
CA GLY A 39 7.56 8.20 -13.02
C GLY A 39 6.05 8.19 -12.85
N ALA A 40 5.50 7.08 -12.36
CA ALA A 40 4.06 7.04 -12.10
C ALA A 40 3.72 8.01 -10.98
N VAL A 41 2.51 8.55 -11.03
CA VAL A 41 2.07 9.49 -10.00
C VAL A 41 0.91 8.87 -9.24
N LEU A 42 1.04 8.84 -7.94
CA LEU A 42 0.01 8.34 -7.05
C LEU A 42 -0.60 9.53 -6.32
N GLU A 43 -1.89 9.72 -6.49
CA GLU A 43 -2.57 10.81 -5.82
C GLU A 43 -3.33 10.29 -4.62
N LEU A 44 -3.14 10.94 -3.47
CA LEU A 44 -3.79 10.53 -2.24
C LEU A 44 -4.69 11.64 -1.75
N LYS A 45 -5.92 11.29 -1.45
CA LYS A 45 -6.89 12.23 -0.91
C LYS A 45 -7.48 11.63 0.36
N VAL A 46 -7.47 12.42 1.41
CA VAL A 46 -8.08 12.00 2.66
C VAL A 46 -9.21 12.97 2.99
N THR A 47 -10.38 12.42 3.22
CA THR A 47 -11.53 13.20 3.66
C THR A 47 -11.83 12.75 5.08
N SER A 48 -11.77 13.69 6.01
CA SER A 48 -12.06 13.37 7.40
C SER A 48 -13.56 13.14 7.59
N PRO A 49 -13.95 12.54 8.72
CA PRO A 49 -15.39 12.37 8.99
C PRO A 49 -16.15 13.69 8.98
N GLU A 50 -15.46 14.79 9.29
CA GLU A 50 -16.07 16.12 9.32
C GLU A 50 -16.09 16.79 7.96
N GLY A 51 -15.53 16.16 6.93
CA GLY A 51 -15.52 16.72 5.61
C GLY A 51 -14.27 17.48 5.22
N LYS A 52 -13.28 17.52 6.09
CA LYS A 52 -12.03 18.19 5.77
C LYS A 52 -11.24 17.35 4.77
N GLU A 53 -10.72 17.99 3.72
CA GLU A 53 -9.99 17.28 2.68
C GLU A 53 -8.55 17.71 2.60
N LEU A 54 -7.67 16.74 2.49
CA LEU A 54 -6.25 16.96 2.27
C LEU A 54 -5.82 16.10 1.10
N VAL A 55 -5.04 16.69 0.21
CA VAL A 55 -4.59 15.99 -1.00
C VAL A 55 -3.09 16.14 -1.14
N THR A 56 -2.44 15.06 -1.52
CA THR A 56 -1.03 15.12 -1.87
C THR A 56 -0.81 14.14 -3.01
N ASN A 57 0.37 14.20 -3.60
CA ASN A 57 0.70 13.21 -4.60
C ASN A 57 2.14 12.77 -4.41
N ILE A 58 2.44 11.61 -4.95
CA ILE A 58 3.76 11.00 -4.87
C ILE A 58 4.16 10.60 -6.27
N LYS A 59 5.31 11.10 -6.71
CA LYS A 59 5.87 10.63 -7.97
C LYS A 59 6.81 9.48 -7.63
N MET A 60 6.50 8.32 -8.14
CA MET A 60 7.22 7.11 -7.78
C MET A 60 8.63 7.12 -8.36
N ASN A 61 9.58 6.74 -7.54
CA ASN A 61 10.94 6.52 -8.01
C ASN A 61 11.30 5.05 -7.80
N GLU A 62 12.53 4.69 -8.13
CA GLU A 62 12.92 3.29 -8.06
C GLU A 62 12.88 2.76 -6.63
N ASN A 63 13.22 3.58 -5.66
CA ASN A 63 13.16 3.15 -4.27
C ASN A 63 11.73 2.88 -3.85
N ASP A 64 10.79 3.69 -4.31
CA ASP A 64 9.38 3.50 -3.98
C ASP A 64 8.86 2.19 -4.54
N ILE A 65 9.28 1.87 -5.75
CA ILE A 65 8.85 0.62 -6.38
C ILE A 65 9.37 -0.57 -5.59
N GLU A 66 10.61 -0.48 -5.14
CA GLU A 66 11.18 -1.57 -4.34
C GLU A 66 10.42 -1.72 -3.02
N THR A 67 10.05 -0.59 -2.40
CA THR A 67 9.28 -0.62 -1.17
C THR A 67 7.94 -1.32 -1.39
N LEU A 68 7.26 -1.00 -2.47
CA LEU A 68 5.98 -1.63 -2.77
C LEU A 68 6.15 -3.12 -3.02
N ARG A 69 7.25 -3.49 -3.68
CA ARG A 69 7.50 -4.90 -3.92
C ARG A 69 7.67 -5.67 -2.62
N LEU A 70 8.39 -5.07 -1.67
CA LEU A 70 8.58 -5.71 -0.38
C LEU A 70 7.27 -5.82 0.39
N LEU A 71 6.45 -4.76 0.33
CA LEU A 71 5.15 -4.81 0.99
C LEU A 71 4.27 -5.88 0.40
N ALA A 72 4.32 -6.04 -0.91
CA ALA A 72 3.52 -7.06 -1.56
C ALA A 72 3.94 -8.45 -1.11
N SER A 73 5.21 -8.65 -0.84
CA SER A 73 5.69 -9.96 -0.41
C SER A 73 5.18 -10.32 0.98
N LEU A 74 4.83 -9.31 1.79
CA LEU A 74 4.29 -9.58 3.11
C LEU A 74 2.87 -10.12 3.07
N ARG A 75 2.20 -10.02 1.93
CA ARG A 75 0.86 -10.56 1.82
C ARG A 75 0.84 -12.07 1.91
N GLY A 76 1.98 -12.68 1.83
CA GLY A 76 2.07 -14.11 1.88
C GLY A 76 1.44 -14.69 0.67
N LYS A 77 2.00 -14.58 -0.41
CA LYS A 77 1.52 -15.13 -1.52
C LYS A 77 1.34 -16.48 -1.49
N LYS A 78 0.78 -16.96 -1.88
CA LYS A 78 0.56 -18.20 -1.82
C LYS A 78 0.90 -18.90 -2.49
#